data_0e091ad743724e66379e39f709c4eec7
#
_entry.id   0e091ad743724e66379e39f709c4eec7
#
_cell.length_a   1.000
_cell.length_b   1.000
_cell.length_c   1.000
_cell.angle_alpha   90.00
_cell.angle_beta   90.00
_cell.angle_gamma   90.00
#
_symmetry.space_group_name_H-M   'P 1'
#
loop_
_entity.id
_entity.type
_entity.pdbx_description
1 polymer ?
#
loop_
_entity_poly.entity_id
_entity_poly.type
_entity_poly.pdbx_seq_one_letter_code
_entity_poly.pdbx_strand_id
1 'polypeptide(L)'
;MPSAKILSEKQAYVAALKDKITNSTAGVIVDYKGINVADDTKLRRDLREAGVDYAVVKNTMLKLALDGTGLEGMEGVLEGTTAIAIATGEDAMAPARILCKFADASKDKFKVKIGYMEGKVMEKAEVEAIAKLPGREGMLSMFAGALTSTLSGLAVAMQAYVDKTEGGEEPAA
;
A
#
# COMPACT_ATOMS: atom_id res chain seq x y z
N MET A 1 -39.63 10.19 0.82
CA MET A 1 -38.65 10.75 1.77
C MET A 1 -38.03 9.60 2.53
N PRO A 2 -36.70 9.50 2.70
CA PRO A 2 -36.11 8.44 3.52
C PRO A 2 -36.59 8.62 4.98
N SER A 3 -36.88 7.52 5.65
CA SER A 3 -37.26 7.53 7.06
C SER A 3 -36.15 8.16 7.91
N ALA A 4 -36.48 9.00 8.88
CA ALA A 4 -35.50 9.67 9.77
C ALA A 4 -34.53 8.66 10.41
N LYS A 5 -35.01 7.46 10.72
CA LYS A 5 -34.20 6.36 11.26
C LYS A 5 -33.08 5.90 10.28
N ILE A 6 -33.41 5.74 9.00
CA ILE A 6 -32.43 5.33 7.97
C ILE A 6 -31.39 6.44 7.74
N LEU A 7 -31.80 7.71 7.87
CA LEU A 7 -30.90 8.84 7.70
C LEU A 7 -29.91 8.93 8.87
N SER A 8 -30.35 8.72 10.12
CA SER A 8 -29.47 8.69 11.29
C SER A 8 -28.48 7.52 11.25
N GLU A 9 -28.91 6.33 10.79
CA GLU A 9 -28.03 5.18 10.63
C GLU A 9 -26.90 5.46 9.59
N LYS A 10 -27.25 6.12 8.48
CA LYS A 10 -26.25 6.49 7.46
C LYS A 10 -25.27 7.55 7.94
N GLN A 11 -25.77 8.54 8.70
CA GLN A 11 -24.92 9.56 9.31
C GLN A 11 -23.95 8.94 10.33
N ALA A 12 -24.43 8.03 11.17
CA ALA A 12 -23.60 7.31 12.11
C ALA A 12 -22.51 6.46 11.40
N TYR A 13 -22.87 5.82 10.29
CA TYR A 13 -21.90 5.06 9.49
C TYR A 13 -20.82 5.95 8.85
N VAL A 14 -21.20 7.12 8.30
CA VAL A 14 -20.26 8.10 7.73
C VAL A 14 -19.35 8.65 8.81
N ALA A 15 -19.87 8.97 10.01
CA ALA A 15 -19.07 9.42 11.14
C ALA A 15 -18.04 8.36 11.57
N ALA A 16 -18.47 7.11 11.74
CA ALA A 16 -17.57 6.01 12.07
C ALA A 16 -16.50 5.77 10.99
N LEU A 17 -16.84 5.92 9.71
CA LEU A 17 -15.89 5.81 8.61
C LEU A 17 -14.87 6.96 8.63
N LYS A 18 -15.34 8.19 8.89
CA LYS A 18 -14.50 9.38 9.03
C LYS A 18 -13.50 9.21 10.18
N ASP A 19 -13.95 8.74 11.32
CA ASP A 19 -13.10 8.47 12.48
C ASP A 19 -12.03 7.41 12.15
N LYS A 20 -12.41 6.36 11.45
CA LYS A 20 -11.47 5.32 10.99
C LYS A 20 -10.40 5.88 10.04
N ILE A 21 -10.79 6.72 9.08
CA ILE A 21 -9.87 7.34 8.13
C ILE A 21 -8.92 8.31 8.86
N THR A 22 -9.44 9.12 9.77
CA THR A 22 -8.65 10.11 10.53
C THR A 22 -7.63 9.44 11.45
N ASN A 23 -8.02 8.32 12.07
CA ASN A 23 -7.15 7.57 12.98
C ASN A 23 -6.19 6.61 12.25
N SER A 24 -6.31 6.46 10.94
CA SER A 24 -5.46 5.57 10.15
C SER A 24 -4.21 6.28 9.65
N THR A 25 -3.11 5.56 9.61
CA THR A 25 -1.84 6.06 9.07
C THR A 25 -1.83 6.07 7.55
N ALA A 26 -2.44 5.06 6.94
CA ALA A 26 -2.50 4.92 5.49
C ALA A 26 -3.77 4.17 5.05
N GLY A 27 -4.19 4.42 3.82
CA GLY A 27 -5.25 3.65 3.19
C GLY A 27 -5.15 3.66 1.68
N VAL A 28 -5.75 2.64 1.07
CA VAL A 28 -5.73 2.44 -0.37
C VAL A 28 -7.15 2.19 -0.86
N ILE A 29 -7.52 2.90 -1.91
CA ILE A 29 -8.81 2.75 -2.59
C ILE A 29 -8.60 1.91 -3.85
N VAL A 30 -9.44 0.89 -3.99
CA VAL A 30 -9.35 -0.09 -5.08
C VAL A 30 -10.70 -0.30 -5.77
N ASP A 31 -10.62 -0.73 -7.02
CA ASP A 31 -11.75 -1.24 -7.77
C ASP A 31 -11.72 -2.78 -7.74
N TYR A 32 -12.82 -3.38 -7.25
CA TYR A 32 -12.91 -4.84 -7.08
C TYR A 32 -13.79 -5.51 -8.14
N LYS A 33 -14.01 -4.86 -9.28
CA LYS A 33 -14.89 -5.36 -10.33
C LYS A 33 -14.38 -6.67 -10.92
N GLY A 34 -15.21 -7.72 -10.86
CA GLY A 34 -14.94 -9.00 -11.53
C GLY A 34 -14.07 -9.99 -10.74
N ILE A 35 -13.90 -9.79 -9.43
CA ILE A 35 -13.22 -10.75 -8.55
C ILE A 35 -14.11 -11.98 -8.32
N ASN A 36 -13.49 -13.15 -8.23
CA ASN A 36 -14.16 -14.39 -7.82
C ASN A 36 -14.32 -14.44 -6.30
N VAL A 37 -15.36 -15.08 -5.80
CA VAL A 37 -15.64 -15.20 -4.35
C VAL A 37 -14.49 -15.88 -3.59
N ALA A 38 -13.87 -16.89 -4.21
CA ALA A 38 -12.73 -17.58 -3.62
C ALA A 38 -11.52 -16.66 -3.42
N ASP A 39 -11.25 -15.78 -4.39
CA ASP A 39 -10.14 -14.86 -4.36
C ASP A 39 -10.41 -13.69 -3.39
N ASP A 40 -11.66 -13.17 -3.34
CA ASP A 40 -12.06 -12.15 -2.36
C ASP A 40 -11.93 -12.67 -0.92
N THR A 41 -12.30 -13.94 -0.69
CA THR A 41 -12.16 -14.56 0.63
C THR A 41 -10.70 -14.67 1.07
N LYS A 42 -9.80 -15.05 0.15
CA LYS A 42 -8.35 -15.08 0.43
C LYS A 42 -7.82 -13.68 0.71
N LEU A 43 -8.14 -12.71 -0.15
CA LEU A 43 -7.72 -11.32 0.02
C LEU A 43 -8.15 -10.76 1.39
N ARG A 44 -9.40 -10.97 1.78
CA ARG A 44 -9.92 -10.53 3.08
C ARG A 44 -9.22 -11.20 4.25
N ARG A 45 -8.82 -12.45 4.09
CA ARG A 45 -8.07 -13.18 5.09
C ARG A 45 -6.67 -12.60 5.26
N ASP A 46 -5.94 -12.43 4.15
CA ASP A 46 -4.59 -11.90 4.14
C ASP A 46 -4.53 -10.46 4.71
N LEU A 47 -5.52 -9.63 4.33
CA LEU A 47 -5.63 -8.26 4.87
C LEU A 47 -5.93 -8.26 6.39
N ARG A 48 -6.79 -9.16 6.84
CA ARG A 48 -7.11 -9.27 8.28
C ARG A 48 -5.94 -9.77 9.10
N GLU A 49 -5.15 -10.72 8.58
CA GLU A 49 -3.92 -11.21 9.21
C GLU A 49 -2.85 -10.11 9.30
N ALA A 50 -2.85 -9.16 8.34
CA ALA A 50 -1.97 -7.99 8.35
C ALA A 50 -2.51 -6.80 9.17
N GLY A 51 -3.65 -6.93 9.85
CA GLY A 51 -4.26 -5.84 10.64
C GLY A 51 -4.85 -4.72 9.80
N VAL A 52 -5.29 -5.02 8.56
CA VAL A 52 -5.90 -4.06 7.64
C VAL A 52 -7.42 -4.22 7.62
N ASP A 53 -8.12 -3.13 7.85
CA ASP A 53 -9.59 -3.08 7.76
C ASP A 53 -10.02 -2.88 6.31
N TYR A 54 -10.62 -3.89 5.71
CA TYR A 54 -11.08 -3.86 4.32
C TYR A 54 -12.60 -3.80 4.26
N ALA A 55 -13.13 -2.73 3.68
CA ALA A 55 -14.56 -2.51 3.55
C ALA A 55 -14.95 -2.06 2.13
N VAL A 56 -16.05 -2.61 1.64
CA VAL A 56 -16.69 -2.12 0.42
C VAL A 56 -17.65 -1.00 0.81
N VAL A 57 -17.42 0.19 0.28
CA VAL A 57 -18.15 1.40 0.66
C VAL A 57 -18.78 2.05 -0.57
N LYS A 58 -19.96 2.61 -0.39
CA LYS A 58 -20.64 3.37 -1.43
C LYS A 58 -19.91 4.69 -1.67
N ASN A 59 -19.64 5.04 -2.95
CA ASN A 59 -18.88 6.24 -3.33
C ASN A 59 -19.43 7.53 -2.69
N THR A 60 -20.76 7.67 -2.63
CA THR A 60 -21.40 8.85 -2.00
C THR A 60 -21.13 8.96 -0.50
N MET A 61 -21.03 7.83 0.22
CA MET A 61 -20.70 7.83 1.65
C MET A 61 -19.21 8.08 1.86
N LEU A 62 -18.37 7.57 0.96
CA LEU A 62 -16.93 7.80 1.01
C LEU A 62 -16.62 9.27 0.75
N LYS A 63 -17.28 9.93 -0.24
CA LYS A 63 -17.13 11.37 -0.48
C LYS A 63 -17.47 12.17 0.77
N LEU A 64 -18.63 11.91 1.39
CA LEU A 64 -19.02 12.60 2.62
C LEU A 64 -18.08 12.34 3.82
N ALA A 65 -17.41 11.19 3.85
CA ALA A 65 -16.44 10.89 4.90
C ALA A 65 -15.09 11.58 4.64
N LEU A 66 -14.72 11.79 3.37
CA LEU A 66 -13.50 12.50 2.98
C LEU A 66 -13.62 14.02 3.13
N ASP A 67 -14.85 14.55 3.07
CA ASP A 67 -15.12 15.97 3.30
C ASP A 67 -14.56 16.44 4.65
N GLY A 68 -13.65 17.42 4.60
CA GLY A 68 -13.01 17.99 5.78
C GLY A 68 -11.89 17.13 6.41
N THR A 69 -11.38 16.10 5.70
CA THR A 69 -10.18 15.35 6.14
C THR A 69 -8.90 15.77 5.40
N GLY A 70 -8.99 16.75 4.48
CA GLY A 70 -7.85 17.17 3.64
C GLY A 70 -7.53 16.24 2.47
N LEU A 71 -8.36 15.20 2.27
CA LEU A 71 -8.21 14.20 1.19
C LEU A 71 -9.18 14.45 0.02
N GLU A 72 -9.63 15.69 -0.15
CA GLU A 72 -10.62 16.07 -1.19
C GLU A 72 -10.14 15.79 -2.61
N GLY A 73 -8.83 15.75 -2.86
CA GLY A 73 -8.25 15.38 -4.17
C GLY A 73 -8.58 13.96 -4.67
N MET A 74 -9.12 13.11 -3.78
CA MET A 74 -9.52 11.73 -4.15
C MET A 74 -10.91 11.64 -4.79
N GLU A 75 -11.72 12.67 -4.74
CA GLU A 75 -13.12 12.63 -5.18
C GLU A 75 -13.28 12.33 -6.67
N GLY A 76 -12.38 12.85 -7.51
CA GLY A 76 -12.40 12.66 -8.97
C GLY A 76 -12.16 11.20 -9.41
N VAL A 77 -11.62 10.36 -8.54
CA VAL A 77 -11.29 8.95 -8.83
C VAL A 77 -12.36 7.99 -8.29
N LEU A 78 -13.34 8.50 -7.52
CA LEU A 78 -14.41 7.70 -6.90
C LEU A 78 -15.54 7.37 -7.90
N GLU A 79 -15.20 6.70 -9.00
CA GLU A 79 -16.16 6.22 -9.99
C GLU A 79 -16.17 4.68 -10.02
N GLY A 80 -17.33 4.09 -10.28
CA GLY A 80 -17.51 2.63 -10.36
C GLY A 80 -17.54 1.93 -9.00
N THR A 81 -17.08 0.69 -8.95
CA THR A 81 -16.99 -0.11 -7.72
C THR A 81 -15.81 0.35 -6.88
N THR A 82 -16.03 0.49 -5.58
CA THR A 82 -15.00 1.05 -4.69
C THR A 82 -14.95 0.27 -3.39
N ALA A 83 -13.75 -0.19 -3.05
CA ALA A 83 -13.43 -0.72 -1.74
C ALA A 83 -12.27 0.09 -1.16
N ILE A 84 -12.27 0.23 0.16
CA ILE A 84 -11.22 0.90 0.91
C ILE A 84 -10.53 -0.10 1.83
N ALA A 85 -9.21 -0.09 1.84
CA ALA A 85 -8.39 -0.81 2.79
C ALA A 85 -7.65 0.20 3.66
N ILE A 86 -7.87 0.13 4.95
CA ILE A 86 -7.38 1.09 5.94
C ILE A 86 -6.38 0.37 6.83
N ALA A 87 -5.15 0.89 6.94
CA ALA A 87 -4.16 0.38 7.87
C ALA A 87 -4.49 0.83 9.30
N THR A 88 -4.85 -0.12 10.13
CA THR A 88 -5.07 0.07 11.58
C THR A 88 -3.88 -0.44 12.40
N GLY A 89 -2.98 -1.21 11.79
CA GLY A 89 -1.80 -1.80 12.41
C GLY A 89 -0.54 -0.92 12.35
N GLU A 90 0.57 -1.45 12.85
CA GLU A 90 1.88 -0.78 12.84
C GLU A 90 2.48 -0.65 11.44
N ASP A 91 2.08 -1.51 10.50
CA ASP A 91 2.60 -1.52 9.13
C ASP A 91 1.69 -0.73 8.17
N ALA A 92 1.96 0.56 8.03
CA ALA A 92 1.22 1.45 7.14
C ALA A 92 1.28 1.03 5.65
N MET A 93 2.29 0.27 5.25
CA MET A 93 2.49 -0.17 3.87
C MET A 93 1.82 -1.52 3.56
N ALA A 94 1.33 -2.24 4.57
CA ALA A 94 0.70 -3.55 4.41
C ALA A 94 -0.45 -3.55 3.39
N PRO A 95 -1.43 -2.60 3.42
CA PRO A 95 -2.51 -2.59 2.46
C PRO A 95 -2.02 -2.42 1.02
N ALA A 96 -1.08 -1.50 0.77
CA ALA A 96 -0.54 -1.28 -0.57
C ALA A 96 0.15 -2.54 -1.11
N ARG A 97 0.97 -3.19 -0.29
CA ARG A 97 1.73 -4.40 -0.67
C ARG A 97 0.83 -5.58 -1.00
N ILE A 98 -0.17 -5.87 -0.17
CA ILE A 98 -1.10 -6.99 -0.38
C ILE A 98 -1.98 -6.73 -1.59
N LEU A 99 -2.53 -5.52 -1.72
CA LEU A 99 -3.43 -5.16 -2.81
C LEU A 99 -2.73 -5.11 -4.16
N CYS A 100 -1.49 -4.60 -4.25
CA CYS A 100 -0.73 -4.60 -5.49
C CYS A 100 -0.31 -6.02 -5.90
N LYS A 101 0.14 -6.88 -4.97
CA LYS A 101 0.40 -8.29 -5.26
C LYS A 101 -0.85 -9.00 -5.81
N PHE A 102 -2.00 -8.71 -5.23
CA PHE A 102 -3.26 -9.27 -5.70
C PHE A 102 -3.67 -8.70 -7.07
N ALA A 103 -3.43 -7.42 -7.33
CA ALA A 103 -3.67 -6.78 -8.63
C ALA A 103 -2.82 -7.43 -9.73
N ASP A 104 -1.53 -7.67 -9.47
CA ASP A 104 -0.63 -8.35 -10.40
C ASP A 104 -1.07 -9.80 -10.70
N ALA A 105 -1.57 -10.51 -9.68
CA ALA A 105 -2.08 -11.87 -9.84
C ALA A 105 -3.42 -11.93 -10.60
N SER A 106 -4.25 -10.90 -10.47
CA SER A 106 -5.64 -10.90 -10.96
C SER A 106 -5.82 -10.38 -12.38
N LYS A 107 -4.76 -9.98 -13.10
CA LYS A 107 -4.76 -9.54 -14.50
C LYS A 107 -6.03 -8.74 -14.88
N ASP A 108 -6.03 -7.43 -14.72
CA ASP A 108 -7.09 -6.47 -15.11
C ASP A 108 -8.43 -6.49 -14.35
N LYS A 109 -8.68 -7.44 -13.47
CA LYS A 109 -9.94 -7.51 -12.71
C LYS A 109 -9.93 -6.67 -11.43
N PHE A 110 -8.75 -6.39 -10.92
CA PHE A 110 -8.55 -5.61 -9.69
C PHE A 110 -7.59 -4.46 -9.98
N LYS A 111 -8.01 -3.25 -9.70
CA LYS A 111 -7.20 -2.05 -9.99
C LYS A 111 -7.07 -1.19 -8.75
N VAL A 112 -5.85 -0.84 -8.42
CA VAL A 112 -5.57 0.19 -7.44
C VAL A 112 -5.87 1.53 -8.09
N LYS A 113 -6.70 2.36 -7.44
CA LYS A 113 -7.09 3.68 -7.93
C LYS A 113 -6.17 4.76 -7.37
N ILE A 114 -6.17 4.89 -6.06
CA ILE A 114 -5.50 5.97 -5.34
C ILE A 114 -5.22 5.51 -3.91
N GLY A 115 -4.22 6.09 -3.28
CA GLY A 115 -3.93 5.87 -1.87
C GLY A 115 -3.79 7.17 -1.10
N TYR A 116 -3.74 7.07 0.20
CA TYR A 116 -3.33 8.17 1.07
C TYR A 116 -2.38 7.64 2.14
N MET A 117 -1.45 8.48 2.56
CA MET A 117 -0.53 8.20 3.65
C MET A 117 -0.25 9.52 4.40
N GLU A 118 -0.39 9.50 5.71
CA GLU A 118 -0.16 10.67 6.58
C GLU A 118 -0.89 11.95 6.10
N GLY A 119 -2.11 11.80 5.60
CA GLY A 119 -2.93 12.91 5.10
C GLY A 119 -2.54 13.43 3.70
N LYS A 120 -1.58 12.79 3.02
CA LYS A 120 -1.23 13.11 1.63
C LYS A 120 -1.88 12.12 0.69
N VAL A 121 -2.46 12.64 -0.37
CA VAL A 121 -3.00 11.83 -1.46
C VAL A 121 -1.87 11.35 -2.36
N MET A 122 -1.87 10.08 -2.71
CA MET A 122 -0.86 9.42 -3.51
C MET A 122 -1.48 8.85 -4.77
N GLU A 123 -0.88 9.13 -5.91
CA GLU A 123 -1.31 8.56 -7.18
C GLU A 123 -1.00 7.06 -7.27
N LYS A 124 -1.65 6.39 -8.22
CA LYS A 124 -1.47 4.96 -8.47
C LYS A 124 0.01 4.56 -8.63
N ALA A 125 0.80 5.34 -9.36
CA ALA A 125 2.23 5.06 -9.59
C ALA A 125 3.05 5.09 -8.28
N GLU A 126 2.73 6.00 -7.38
CA GLU A 126 3.38 6.12 -6.06
C GLU A 126 2.99 4.95 -5.15
N VAL A 127 1.70 4.55 -5.15
CA VAL A 127 1.23 3.38 -4.40
C VAL A 127 1.93 2.10 -4.89
N GLU A 128 2.08 1.92 -6.20
CA GLU A 128 2.81 0.78 -6.78
C GLU A 128 4.31 0.81 -6.43
N ALA A 129 4.92 1.98 -6.36
CA ALA A 129 6.31 2.13 -5.94
C ALA A 129 6.50 1.72 -4.47
N ILE A 130 5.60 2.16 -3.59
CA ILE A 130 5.60 1.79 -2.17
C ILE A 130 5.32 0.29 -1.98
N ALA A 131 4.42 -0.28 -2.76
CA ALA A 131 4.09 -1.69 -2.69
C ALA A 131 5.27 -2.63 -2.99
N LYS A 132 6.25 -2.16 -3.76
CA LYS A 132 7.50 -2.90 -4.05
C LYS A 132 8.48 -2.90 -2.89
N LEU A 133 8.30 -2.00 -1.91
CA LEU A 133 9.18 -1.95 -0.75
C LEU A 133 8.91 -3.15 0.18
N PRO A 134 9.96 -3.74 0.76
CA PRO A 134 9.81 -4.80 1.74
C PRO A 134 9.17 -4.26 3.04
N GLY A 135 8.77 -5.16 3.93
CA GLY A 135 8.27 -4.78 5.25
C GLY A 135 9.33 -4.07 6.11
N ARG A 136 8.93 -3.60 7.29
CA ARG A 136 9.78 -2.83 8.20
C ARG A 136 11.15 -3.48 8.43
N GLU A 137 11.18 -4.78 8.73
CA GLU A 137 12.45 -5.51 8.93
C GLU A 137 13.31 -5.56 7.67
N GLY A 138 12.68 -5.78 6.50
CA GLY A 138 13.37 -5.77 5.22
C GLY A 138 13.93 -4.40 4.86
N MET A 139 13.22 -3.31 5.17
CA MET A 139 13.72 -1.94 4.97
C MET A 139 14.91 -1.64 5.90
N LEU A 140 14.86 -2.06 7.15
CA LEU A 140 16.00 -1.94 8.08
C LEU A 140 17.21 -2.74 7.58
N SER A 141 16.99 -3.94 7.06
CA SER A 141 18.05 -4.77 6.45
C SER A 141 18.66 -4.10 5.21
N MET A 142 17.82 -3.54 4.32
CA MET A 142 18.29 -2.78 3.16
C MET A 142 19.10 -1.54 3.57
N PHE A 143 18.65 -0.81 4.57
CA PHE A 143 19.35 0.35 5.10
C PHE A 143 20.71 -0.04 5.68
N ALA A 144 20.78 -1.07 6.52
CA ALA A 144 22.02 -1.60 7.04
C ALA A 144 22.95 -2.08 5.92
N GLY A 145 22.41 -2.78 4.91
CA GLY A 145 23.15 -3.19 3.71
C GLY A 145 23.71 -2.01 2.92
N ALA A 146 22.93 -0.95 2.75
CA ALA A 146 23.40 0.27 2.05
C ALA A 146 24.55 0.96 2.79
N LEU A 147 24.51 1.03 4.12
CA LEU A 147 25.61 1.59 4.92
C LEU A 147 26.89 0.74 4.85
N THR A 148 26.76 -0.57 4.79
CA THR A 148 27.91 -1.49 4.73
C THR A 148 28.42 -1.72 3.30
N SER A 149 27.62 -1.41 2.27
CA SER A 149 27.96 -1.69 0.88
C SER A 149 29.23 -0.98 0.40
N THR A 150 29.46 0.24 0.86
CA THR A 150 30.66 1.02 0.54
C THR A 150 31.94 0.38 1.08
N LEU A 151 31.89 -0.13 2.32
CA LEU A 151 33.00 -0.83 2.95
C LEU A 151 33.25 -2.20 2.29
N SER A 152 32.15 -2.93 2.02
CA SER A 152 32.23 -4.23 1.33
C SER A 152 32.77 -4.09 -0.09
N GLY A 153 32.37 -3.05 -0.82
CA GLY A 153 32.90 -2.77 -2.15
C GLY A 153 34.41 -2.53 -2.16
N LEU A 154 34.93 -1.80 -1.17
CA LEU A 154 36.36 -1.60 -1.00
C LEU A 154 37.11 -2.91 -0.69
N ALA A 155 36.53 -3.74 0.21
CA ALA A 155 37.11 -5.03 0.58
C ALA A 155 37.18 -5.97 -0.63
N VAL A 156 36.10 -6.05 -1.43
CA VAL A 156 36.08 -6.85 -2.67
C VAL A 156 37.08 -6.34 -3.69
N ALA A 157 37.24 -5.01 -3.86
CA ALA A 157 38.22 -4.45 -4.76
C ALA A 157 39.66 -4.77 -4.32
N MET A 158 39.95 -4.68 -3.02
CA MET A 158 41.26 -5.05 -2.47
C MET A 158 41.53 -6.56 -2.65
N GLN A 159 40.52 -7.40 -2.40
CA GLN A 159 40.66 -8.84 -2.62
C GLN A 159 40.92 -9.19 -4.08
N ALA A 160 40.17 -8.58 -5.00
CA ALA A 160 40.40 -8.75 -6.44
C ALA A 160 41.78 -8.26 -6.90
N TYR A 161 42.34 -7.24 -6.24
CA TYR A 161 43.72 -6.79 -6.51
C TYR A 161 44.75 -7.81 -6.02
N VAL A 162 44.57 -8.34 -4.82
CA VAL A 162 45.43 -9.37 -4.25
C VAL A 162 45.38 -10.64 -5.11
N ASP A 163 44.18 -11.10 -5.49
CA ASP A 163 44.02 -12.28 -6.34
C ASP A 163 44.69 -12.13 -7.72
N LYS A 164 44.70 -10.91 -8.28
CA LYS A 164 45.42 -10.60 -9.51
C LYS A 164 46.95 -10.60 -9.33
N THR A 165 47.45 -10.13 -8.19
CA THR A 165 48.86 -10.09 -7.91
C THR A 165 49.44 -11.46 -7.51
N GLU A 166 48.64 -12.27 -6.79
CA GLU A 166 49.03 -13.64 -6.43
C GLU A 166 48.81 -14.66 -7.58
N GLY A 167 47.88 -14.37 -8.51
CA GLY A 167 47.58 -15.21 -9.68
C GLY A 167 48.57 -15.10 -10.83
N GLY A 168 49.65 -14.32 -10.73
CA GLY A 168 50.79 -14.33 -11.63
C GLY A 168 50.53 -13.86 -13.08
N GLU A 169 49.49 -13.06 -13.34
CA GLU A 169 49.38 -12.35 -14.61
C GLU A 169 50.04 -10.95 -14.48
N GLU A 170 51.27 -10.88 -15.00
CA GLU A 170 51.93 -9.60 -15.29
C GLU A 170 51.04 -8.76 -16.22
N PRO A 171 50.87 -7.47 -15.95
CA PRO A 171 50.17 -6.59 -16.89
C PRO A 171 51.05 -6.53 -18.16
N ALA A 172 50.50 -7.08 -19.25
CA ALA A 172 51.11 -6.88 -20.57
C ALA A 172 51.17 -5.37 -20.83
N ALA A 173 52.40 -4.90 -21.08
CA ALA A 173 52.74 -3.53 -21.41
C ALA A 173 52.08 -3.05 -22.72
#